data_f647ce68545e47e8349013427a1ab650
#
_entry.id   f647ce68545e47e8349013427a1ab650
#
_cell.length_a   1.000
_cell.length_b   1.000
_cell.length_c   1.000
_cell.angle_alpha   90.00
_cell.angle_beta   90.00
_cell.angle_gamma   90.00
#
_symmetry.space_group_name_H-M   'P 1'
#
loop_
_entity.id
_entity.type
_entity.pdbx_description
1 polymer ?
#
loop_
_entity_poly.entity_id
_entity_poly.type
_entity_poly.pdbx_seq_one_letter_code
_entity_poly.pdbx_strand_id
1 'polypeptide(L)' 'MKLNDAIVKRIEEICAERGSNICDIALSGGMSPSAIYDLQKGRTKCSKIITVKRFCEGAGITLSQFFDKEYFNTPEED' A
#
# COMPACT_ATOMS: atom_id res chain seq x y z
N MET A 1 12.91 8.14 3.77
CA MET A 1 12.17 6.86 3.64
C MET A 1 12.04 6.51 2.17
N LYS A 2 12.32 5.30 1.81
CA LYS A 2 12.17 4.85 0.42
C LYS A 2 10.69 4.73 0.05
N LEU A 3 10.39 4.89 -1.22
CA LEU A 3 9.00 4.89 -1.69
C LEU A 3 8.28 3.58 -1.34
N ASN A 4 8.92 2.42 -1.54
CA ASN A 4 8.30 1.14 -1.18
C ASN A 4 7.98 1.06 0.31
N ASP A 5 8.88 1.55 1.16
CA ASP A 5 8.67 1.57 2.61
C ASP A 5 7.50 2.48 2.97
N ALA A 6 7.40 3.63 2.31
CA ALA A 6 6.28 4.55 2.50
C ALA A 6 4.95 3.92 2.08
N ILE A 7 4.94 3.19 0.97
CA ILE A 7 3.75 2.49 0.50
C ILE A 7 3.32 1.43 1.50
N VAL A 8 4.26 0.63 2.01
CA VAL A 8 3.97 -0.40 3.01
C VAL A 8 3.42 0.24 4.29
N LYS A 9 4.05 1.32 4.74
CA LYS A 9 3.58 2.06 5.92
C LYS A 9 2.15 2.54 5.75
N ARG A 10 1.83 3.10 4.57
CA ARG A 10 0.48 3.60 4.28
C ARG A 10 -0.55 2.46 4.27
N ILE A 11 -0.19 1.32 3.66
CA ILE A 11 -1.04 0.13 3.65
C ILE A 11 -1.37 -0.31 5.06
N GLU A 12 -0.36 -0.37 5.93
CA GLU A 12 -0.55 -0.78 7.32
C GLU A 12 -1.42 0.21 8.09
N GLU A 13 -1.24 1.51 7.87
CA GLU A 13 -2.08 2.54 8.47
C GLU A 13 -3.53 2.40 8.06
N ILE A 14 -3.78 2.18 6.77
CA ILE A 14 -5.15 2.03 6.26
C ILE A 14 -5.82 0.79 6.85
N CYS A 15 -5.10 -0.32 6.94
CA CYS A 15 -5.62 -1.52 7.57
C CYS A 15 -6.03 -1.25 9.02
N ALA A 16 -5.20 -0.55 9.77
CA ALA A 16 -5.49 -0.20 11.16
C ALA A 16 -6.70 0.73 11.26
N GLU A 17 -6.77 1.76 10.42
CA GLU A 17 -7.89 2.71 10.40
C GLU A 17 -9.21 2.03 10.07
N ARG A 18 -9.19 1.01 9.22
CA ARG A 18 -10.39 0.27 8.80
C ARG A 18 -10.73 -0.89 9.71
N GLY A 19 -9.90 -1.17 10.71
CA GLY A 19 -10.08 -2.35 11.55
C GLY A 19 -10.05 -3.64 10.73
N SER A 20 -9.23 -3.69 9.69
CA SER A 20 -9.15 -4.79 8.75
C SER A 20 -7.72 -5.30 8.62
N ASN A 21 -7.46 -6.15 7.65
CA ASN A 21 -6.12 -6.70 7.41
C ASN A 21 -5.82 -6.69 5.90
N ILE A 22 -4.56 -6.92 5.58
CA ILE A 22 -4.08 -6.89 4.20
C ILE A 22 -4.84 -7.91 3.34
N CYS A 23 -5.07 -9.10 3.85
CA CYS A 23 -5.73 -10.17 3.11
C CYS A 23 -7.13 -9.74 2.67
N ASP A 24 -7.94 -9.26 3.61
CA ASP A 24 -9.33 -8.89 3.32
C ASP A 24 -9.41 -7.72 2.34
N ILE A 25 -8.59 -6.69 2.54
CA ILE A 25 -8.61 -5.51 1.66
C ILE A 25 -8.13 -5.89 0.26
N ALA A 26 -7.05 -6.66 0.15
CA ALA A 26 -6.52 -7.07 -1.15
C ALA A 26 -7.55 -7.89 -1.93
N LEU A 27 -8.19 -8.86 -1.28
CA LEU A 27 -9.21 -9.68 -1.91
C LEU A 27 -10.41 -8.84 -2.35
N SER A 28 -10.81 -7.86 -1.54
CA SER A 28 -11.89 -6.93 -1.90
C SER A 28 -11.54 -6.10 -3.14
N GLY A 29 -10.26 -5.81 -3.35
CA GLY A 29 -9.77 -5.08 -4.52
C GLY A 29 -9.50 -5.97 -5.73
N GLY A 30 -9.80 -7.27 -5.64
CA GLY A 30 -9.61 -8.21 -6.74
C GLY A 30 -8.16 -8.58 -7.00
N MET A 31 -7.31 -8.55 -5.97
CA MET A 31 -5.90 -8.91 -6.13
C MET A 31 -5.49 -9.97 -5.12
N SER A 32 -4.39 -10.66 -5.42
CA SER A 32 -3.81 -11.61 -4.49
C SER A 32 -3.06 -10.87 -3.37
N PRO A 33 -3.30 -11.25 -2.10
CA PRO A 33 -2.54 -10.64 -0.99
C PRO A 33 -1.03 -10.81 -1.10
N SER A 34 -0.55 -11.83 -1.81
CA SER A 34 0.88 -12.09 -1.93
C SER A 34 1.64 -10.92 -2.55
N ALA A 35 1.01 -10.14 -3.43
CA ALA A 35 1.64 -8.96 -4.02
C ALA A 35 2.04 -7.94 -2.94
N ILE A 36 1.19 -7.77 -1.92
CA ILE A 36 1.47 -6.85 -0.81
C ILE A 36 2.46 -7.46 0.17
N TYR A 37 2.34 -8.75 0.45
CA TYR A 37 3.30 -9.43 1.33
C TYR A 37 4.71 -9.40 0.74
N ASP A 38 4.84 -9.50 -0.58
CA ASP A 38 6.14 -9.38 -1.24
C ASP A 38 6.74 -7.98 -1.06
N LEU A 39 5.91 -6.94 -1.10
CA LEU A 39 6.35 -5.58 -0.78
C LEU A 39 6.83 -5.46 0.66
N GLN A 40 6.09 -6.02 1.61
CA GLN A 40 6.44 -5.97 3.03
C GLN A 40 7.77 -6.69 3.31
N LYS A 41 8.03 -7.78 2.61
CA LYS A 41 9.24 -8.58 2.80
C LYS A 41 10.42 -8.08 1.97
N GLY A 42 10.25 -7.03 1.20
CA GLY A 42 11.31 -6.49 0.38
C GLY A 42 11.67 -7.33 -0.83
N ARG A 43 10.79 -8.24 -1.24
CA ARG A 43 11.03 -9.10 -2.42
C ARG A 43 10.79 -8.38 -3.73
N THR A 44 10.01 -7.31 -3.71
CA THR A 44 9.69 -6.50 -4.88
C THR A 44 10.42 -5.18 -4.78
N LYS A 45 11.23 -4.85 -5.78
CA LYS A 45 12.02 -3.61 -5.80
C LYS A 45 11.20 -2.41 -6.23
N CYS A 46 10.17 -2.63 -7.05
CA CYS A 46 9.28 -1.57 -7.54
C CYS A 46 7.84 -1.97 -7.33
N SER A 47 7.07 -1.09 -6.71
CA SER A 47 5.62 -1.26 -6.59
C SER A 47 4.97 -0.87 -7.91
N LYS A 48 4.04 -1.68 -8.37
CA LYS A 48 3.25 -1.31 -9.55
C LYS A 48 2.08 -0.43 -9.12
N ILE A 49 1.81 0.61 -9.89
CA ILE A 49 0.68 1.50 -9.62
C ILE A 49 -0.64 0.73 -9.59
N ILE A 50 -0.80 -0.26 -10.46
CA ILE A 50 -2.02 -1.06 -10.48
C ILE A 50 -2.23 -1.81 -9.15
N THR A 51 -1.16 -2.26 -8.51
CA THR A 51 -1.25 -2.90 -7.19
C THR A 51 -1.82 -1.93 -6.15
N VAL A 52 -1.29 -0.70 -6.12
CA VAL A 52 -1.78 0.34 -5.22
C VAL A 52 -3.23 0.69 -5.53
N LYS A 53 -3.56 0.81 -6.81
CA LYS A 53 -4.93 1.14 -7.25
C LYS A 53 -5.93 0.09 -6.75
N ARG A 54 -5.61 -1.20 -6.93
CA ARG A 54 -6.49 -2.28 -6.49
C ARG A 54 -6.64 -2.32 -4.97
N PHE A 55 -5.56 -2.07 -4.25
CA PHE A 55 -5.64 -1.96 -2.79
C PHE A 55 -6.57 -0.81 -2.39
N CYS A 56 -6.46 0.34 -3.04
CA CYS A 56 -7.33 1.48 -2.78
C CYS A 56 -8.80 1.13 -3.03
N GLU A 57 -9.09 0.43 -4.12
CA GLU A 57 -10.44 0.00 -4.44
C GLU A 57 -11.00 -0.92 -3.36
N GLY A 58 -10.18 -1.86 -2.88
CA GLY A 58 -10.57 -2.75 -1.77
C GLY A 58 -10.80 -2.01 -0.47
N ALA A 59 -10.05 -0.95 -0.22
CA ALA A 59 -10.16 -0.14 0.99
C ALA A 59 -11.24 0.94 0.89
N GLY A 60 -11.77 1.20 -0.31
CA GLY A 60 -12.77 2.23 -0.52
C GLY A 60 -12.22 3.65 -0.46
N ILE A 61 -10.98 3.84 -0.91
CA ILE A 61 -10.34 5.15 -0.96
C ILE A 61 -9.83 5.43 -2.37
N THR A 62 -9.50 6.70 -2.65
CA THR A 62 -8.92 7.10 -3.92
C THR A 62 -7.38 7.04 -3.85
N LEU A 63 -6.73 7.06 -5.02
CA LEU A 63 -5.27 7.17 -5.06
C LEU A 63 -4.79 8.46 -4.39
N SER A 64 -5.52 9.57 -4.58
CA SER A 64 -5.18 10.83 -3.92
C SER A 64 -5.17 10.68 -2.41
N GLN A 65 -6.18 10.03 -1.87
CA GLN A 65 -6.28 9.78 -0.42
C GLN A 65 -5.16 8.87 0.06
N PHE A 66 -4.80 7.88 -0.73
CA PHE A 66 -3.70 6.97 -0.38
C PHE A 66 -2.38 7.73 -0.22
N PHE A 67 -2.07 8.61 -1.18
CA PHE A 67 -0.79 9.32 -1.20
C PHE A 67 -0.80 10.65 -0.43
N ASP A 68 -1.88 10.96 0.28
CA ASP A 68 -2.01 12.20 1.04
C ASP A 68 -1.34 12.07 2.41
N LYS A 69 -0.02 11.91 2.40
CA LYS A 69 0.82 11.83 3.61
C LYS A 69 2.17 12.48 3.33
N GLU A 70 2.67 13.19 4.34
CA GLU A 70 3.93 13.92 4.25
C GLU A 70 5.12 13.02 3.89
N TYR A 71 5.15 11.80 4.42
CA TYR A 71 6.30 10.93 4.20
C TYR A 71 6.45 10.46 2.76
N PHE A 72 5.46 10.67 1.90
CA PHE A 72 5.61 10.43 0.46
C PHE A 72 6.37 11.55 -0.23
N ASN A 73 6.49 12.71 0.40
CA ASN A 73 7.12 13.89 -0.18
C ASN A 73 8.53 14.14 0.33
N THR A 74 9.04 13.27 1.21
CA THR A 74 10.42 13.38 1.69
C THR A 74 11.38 12.76 0.68
N PRO A 75 12.62 13.27 0.57
CA PRO A 75 13.60 12.64 -0.31
C PRO A 75 13.89 11.22 0.12
N GLU A 76 14.15 10.34 -0.87
CA GLU A 76 14.55 8.98 -0.58
C GLU A 76 15.95 8.93 0.03
N GLU A 77 16.13 8.02 0.97
CA GLU A 77 17.43 7.73 1.56
C GLU A 77 18.02 6.48 0.90
N ASP A 78 19.28 6.58 0.52
CA ASP A 78 19.99 5.45 -0.07
C ASP A 78 20.66 4.59 1.00
#